data_bf62f073456b43627888494b2c58a009
#
_entry.id   bf62f073456b43627888494b2c58a009
#
_cell.length_a   1.000
_cell.length_b   1.000
_cell.length_c   1.000
_cell.angle_alpha   90.00
_cell.angle_beta   90.00
_cell.angle_gamma   90.00
#
_symmetry.space_group_name_H-M   'P 1'
#
loop_
_entity.id
_entity.type
_entity.pdbx_description
1 polymer ?
#
loop_
_entity_poly.entity_id
_entity_poly.type
_entity_poly.pdbx_seq_one_letter_code
_entity_poly.pdbx_strand_id
1 'polypeptide(L)'
;LLASVVGVLAFFLSNATPKPLSPTDFSFSSQPVAKGLPNSVVFSYDATASPTDSVFIQQSWDPRRRDLVPKNGHEYTSIYYSPGYYRAKLVIGKQIVKQHNLLIPSDGWHVAVLWTPVPIYFKSDDITRKGVLGLSIEDIKKRNIPVQPQPPTVLYRYVREFEQLNAKNFVFETRVRNDFEKGSSACQYIRIMVLCKNQYFSIPLSAKGCIGKLDLYLAGHEAEAKTKDLSNFGADLSKWVDVRCEVRNKRVQLFVAGKKAYEAIAPNAFTDIVGVSYEFEGTGSVDFVRFNRLDGTTAFEDNFNSPEDFNTEAQRIK
;
A
#
# COMPACT_ATOMS: atom_id res chain seq x y z
N LEU A 1 26.75 -30.53 46.93
CA LEU A 1 27.55 -29.73 45.96
C LEU A 1 27.46 -30.32 44.56
N LEU A 2 27.60 -31.64 44.34
CA LEU A 2 27.51 -32.28 43.02
C LEU A 2 26.08 -32.13 42.38
N ALA A 3 25.01 -32.28 43.16
CA ALA A 3 23.64 -32.18 42.67
C ALA A 3 23.28 -30.76 42.17
N SER A 4 23.83 -29.72 42.81
CA SER A 4 23.60 -28.33 42.45
C SER A 4 24.37 -27.94 41.15
N VAL A 5 25.54 -28.52 40.90
CA VAL A 5 26.28 -28.28 39.68
C VAL A 5 25.62 -28.93 38.44
N VAL A 6 25.07 -30.15 38.62
CA VAL A 6 24.32 -30.84 37.55
C VAL A 6 23.03 -30.06 37.19
N GLY A 7 22.31 -29.52 38.18
CA GLY A 7 21.10 -28.72 37.97
C GLY A 7 21.40 -27.42 37.21
N VAL A 8 22.48 -26.72 37.52
CA VAL A 8 22.90 -25.50 36.85
C VAL A 8 23.36 -25.80 35.42
N LEU A 9 24.11 -26.87 35.20
CA LEU A 9 24.52 -27.29 33.85
C LEU A 9 23.32 -27.68 32.98
N ALA A 10 22.35 -28.43 33.52
CA ALA A 10 21.12 -28.77 32.82
C ALA A 10 20.26 -27.51 32.48
N PHE A 11 20.24 -26.51 33.35
CA PHE A 11 19.56 -25.24 33.10
C PHE A 11 20.23 -24.43 31.99
N PHE A 12 21.56 -24.38 31.94
CA PHE A 12 22.30 -23.70 30.85
C PHE A 12 22.19 -24.46 29.52
N LEU A 13 22.14 -25.78 29.50
CA LEU A 13 21.93 -26.57 28.30
C LEU A 13 20.51 -26.47 27.76
N SER A 14 19.49 -26.27 28.63
CA SER A 14 18.10 -26.07 28.21
C SER A 14 17.81 -24.66 27.69
N ASN A 15 18.66 -23.69 27.99
CA ASN A 15 18.57 -22.30 27.52
C ASN A 15 19.51 -21.97 26.35
N ALA A 16 20.08 -22.99 25.68
CA ALA A 16 20.82 -22.78 24.45
C ALA A 16 19.91 -22.17 23.41
N THR A 17 20.17 -20.92 23.01
CA THR A 17 19.44 -20.29 21.91
C THR A 17 19.55 -21.17 20.67
N PRO A 18 18.42 -21.53 20.02
CA PRO A 18 18.48 -22.38 18.83
C PRO A 18 19.44 -21.77 17.80
N LYS A 19 20.35 -22.57 17.27
CA LYS A 19 21.25 -22.11 16.21
C LYS A 19 20.43 -21.56 15.06
N PRO A 20 20.74 -20.34 14.57
CA PRO A 20 20.03 -19.79 13.43
C PRO A 20 20.07 -20.74 12.23
N LEU A 21 18.92 -20.93 11.57
CA LEU A 21 18.82 -21.74 10.37
C LEU A 21 19.58 -21.08 9.23
N SER A 22 20.31 -21.87 8.45
CA SER A 22 21.02 -21.35 7.27
C SER A 22 20.05 -21.07 6.13
N PRO A 23 20.00 -19.86 5.59
CA PRO A 23 19.14 -19.58 4.44
C PRO A 23 19.44 -20.42 3.20
N THR A 24 20.65 -20.98 3.07
CA THR A 24 21.07 -21.81 1.93
C THR A 24 20.35 -23.16 1.87
N ASP A 25 19.82 -23.62 3.00
CA ASP A 25 19.14 -24.92 3.13
C ASP A 25 17.67 -24.87 2.66
N PHE A 26 17.20 -23.69 2.23
CA PHE A 26 15.82 -23.45 1.83
C PHE A 26 15.76 -22.81 0.45
N SER A 27 14.69 -23.08 -0.30
CA SER A 27 14.35 -22.35 -1.53
C SER A 27 12.98 -21.71 -1.41
N PHE A 28 12.79 -20.58 -2.11
CA PHE A 28 11.51 -19.88 -2.11
C PHE A 28 11.41 -18.92 -3.31
N SER A 29 10.40 -19.13 -4.15
CA SER A 29 10.09 -18.28 -5.30
C SER A 29 8.58 -18.14 -5.46
N SER A 30 8.13 -17.24 -6.34
CA SER A 30 6.71 -17.07 -6.64
C SER A 30 6.49 -16.72 -8.10
N GLN A 31 5.33 -17.10 -8.60
CA GLN A 31 4.88 -16.79 -9.95
C GLN A 31 3.39 -16.38 -9.91
N PRO A 32 3.04 -15.15 -10.32
CA PRO A 32 1.65 -14.77 -10.57
C PRO A 32 1.06 -15.62 -11.70
N VAL A 33 -0.17 -16.09 -11.52
CA VAL A 33 -0.85 -16.99 -12.48
C VAL A 33 -1.56 -16.19 -13.57
N ALA A 34 -2.07 -15.01 -13.23
CA ALA A 34 -2.88 -14.19 -14.12
C ALA A 34 -2.41 -12.73 -14.14
N LYS A 35 -2.90 -11.97 -15.11
CA LYS A 35 -2.88 -10.50 -15.08
C LYS A 35 -4.16 -10.02 -14.41
N GLY A 36 -4.09 -8.89 -13.71
CA GLY A 36 -5.24 -8.28 -13.04
C GLY A 36 -5.52 -8.85 -11.65
N LEU A 37 -6.68 -8.51 -11.10
CA LEU A 37 -7.10 -8.81 -9.73
C LEU A 37 -8.52 -9.41 -9.69
N PRO A 38 -8.78 -10.33 -8.74
CA PRO A 38 -7.83 -10.95 -7.82
C PRO A 38 -6.76 -11.78 -8.55
N ASN A 39 -5.51 -11.78 -8.03
CA ASN A 39 -4.41 -12.51 -8.63
C ASN A 39 -4.00 -13.68 -7.76
N SER A 40 -4.02 -14.89 -8.33
CA SER A 40 -3.46 -16.07 -7.69
C SER A 40 -1.94 -16.11 -7.92
N VAL A 41 -1.19 -16.34 -6.87
CA VAL A 41 0.26 -16.48 -6.92
C VAL A 41 0.65 -17.85 -6.41
N VAL A 42 1.35 -18.61 -7.23
CA VAL A 42 1.94 -19.89 -6.84
C VAL A 42 3.31 -19.64 -6.23
N PHE A 43 3.48 -20.07 -5.00
CA PHE A 43 4.76 -20.08 -4.30
C PHE A 43 5.36 -21.47 -4.42
N SER A 44 6.57 -21.56 -4.95
CA SER A 44 7.39 -22.79 -4.94
C SER A 44 8.41 -22.68 -3.81
N TYR A 45 8.51 -23.71 -2.96
CA TYR A 45 9.37 -23.69 -1.79
C TYR A 45 9.98 -25.08 -1.51
N ASP A 46 11.13 -25.08 -0.85
CA ASP A 46 11.70 -26.25 -0.21
C ASP A 46 12.00 -25.91 1.26
N ALA A 47 11.33 -26.60 2.16
CA ALA A 47 11.49 -26.46 3.60
C ALA A 47 11.81 -27.80 4.28
N THR A 48 12.28 -28.81 3.53
CA THR A 48 12.60 -30.16 4.04
C THR A 48 13.65 -30.15 5.13
N ALA A 49 14.60 -29.20 5.10
CA ALA A 49 15.60 -28.98 6.13
C ALA A 49 15.04 -28.36 7.44
N SER A 50 13.73 -28.09 7.50
CA SER A 50 13.12 -27.50 8.69
C SER A 50 13.15 -28.48 9.88
N PRO A 51 13.66 -28.07 11.06
CA PRO A 51 13.63 -28.88 12.27
C PRO A 51 12.25 -28.97 12.92
N THR A 52 11.25 -28.26 12.38
CA THR A 52 9.89 -28.17 12.91
C THR A 52 8.86 -28.17 11.78
N ASP A 53 7.63 -28.58 12.09
CA ASP A 53 6.50 -28.49 11.18
C ASP A 53 5.87 -27.09 11.11
N SER A 54 6.36 -26.13 11.91
CA SER A 54 5.92 -24.73 11.90
C SER A 54 6.53 -23.97 10.72
N VAL A 55 6.12 -24.32 9.51
CA VAL A 55 6.53 -23.70 8.24
C VAL A 55 5.41 -22.81 7.73
N PHE A 56 5.71 -21.55 7.44
CA PHE A 56 4.70 -20.59 7.00
C PHE A 56 5.14 -19.86 5.73
N ILE A 57 4.17 -19.59 4.87
CA ILE A 57 4.29 -18.60 3.80
C ILE A 57 3.53 -17.35 4.24
N GLN A 58 4.25 -16.24 4.34
CA GLN A 58 3.73 -14.92 4.70
C GLN A 58 3.69 -14.05 3.45
N GLN A 59 2.49 -13.62 3.03
CA GLN A 59 2.25 -12.90 1.78
C GLN A 59 2.83 -11.47 1.76
N SER A 60 2.89 -10.80 2.92
CA SER A 60 3.16 -9.37 3.01
C SER A 60 3.96 -9.00 4.26
N TRP A 61 4.00 -7.72 4.58
CA TRP A 61 4.59 -7.18 5.81
C TRP A 61 3.84 -7.60 7.08
N ASP A 62 2.51 -7.81 6.99
CA ASP A 62 1.68 -8.16 8.13
C ASP A 62 1.89 -9.64 8.54
N PRO A 63 2.46 -9.91 9.72
CA PRO A 63 2.71 -11.27 10.19
C PRO A 63 1.43 -12.06 10.50
N ARG A 64 0.26 -11.41 10.57
CA ARG A 64 -1.04 -12.08 10.75
C ARG A 64 -1.53 -12.73 9.46
N ARG A 65 -1.03 -12.27 8.31
CA ARG A 65 -1.35 -12.81 6.98
C ARG A 65 -0.31 -13.84 6.57
N ARG A 66 -0.30 -14.95 7.26
CA ARG A 66 0.58 -16.10 7.00
C ARG A 66 -0.20 -17.40 7.10
N ASP A 67 0.12 -18.32 6.23
CA ASP A 67 -0.51 -19.62 6.13
C ASP A 67 0.49 -20.72 6.49
N LEU A 68 0.04 -21.69 7.30
CA LEU A 68 0.82 -22.87 7.64
C LEU A 68 0.87 -23.79 6.41
N VAL A 69 2.05 -24.22 6.03
CA VAL A 69 2.27 -25.12 4.88
C VAL A 69 3.07 -26.37 5.30
N PRO A 70 2.88 -27.54 4.64
CA PRO A 70 3.65 -28.74 4.95
C PRO A 70 5.14 -28.52 4.66
N LYS A 71 6.03 -28.92 5.56
CA LYS A 71 7.48 -28.81 5.32
C LYS A 71 7.99 -29.65 4.15
N ASN A 72 7.29 -30.74 3.83
CA ASN A 72 7.58 -31.62 2.70
C ASN A 72 6.74 -31.28 1.45
N GLY A 73 5.95 -30.18 1.51
CA GLY A 73 5.28 -29.64 0.34
C GLY A 73 6.24 -28.82 -0.51
N HIS A 74 5.87 -28.59 -1.76
CA HIS A 74 6.70 -27.85 -2.71
C HIS A 74 6.00 -26.65 -3.30
N GLU A 75 4.67 -26.59 -3.22
CA GLU A 75 3.85 -25.52 -3.78
C GLU A 75 2.74 -25.11 -2.83
N TYR A 76 2.44 -23.81 -2.86
CA TYR A 76 1.32 -23.20 -2.14
C TYR A 76 0.77 -22.04 -2.96
N THR A 77 -0.56 -21.95 -3.10
CA THR A 77 -1.21 -20.87 -3.82
C THR A 77 -1.90 -19.90 -2.86
N SER A 78 -1.65 -18.61 -3.06
CA SER A 78 -2.27 -17.54 -2.29
C SER A 78 -2.90 -16.50 -3.21
N ILE A 79 -3.98 -15.85 -2.74
CA ILE A 79 -4.71 -14.86 -3.52
C ILE A 79 -4.39 -13.45 -3.02
N TYR A 80 -3.99 -12.57 -3.95
CA TYR A 80 -3.81 -11.14 -3.73
C TYR A 80 -5.05 -10.39 -4.25
N TYR A 81 -5.73 -9.71 -3.34
CA TYR A 81 -6.96 -8.96 -3.64
C TYR A 81 -6.71 -7.49 -3.94
N SER A 82 -5.49 -7.01 -3.83
CA SER A 82 -5.14 -5.62 -4.13
C SER A 82 -3.81 -5.54 -4.86
N PRO A 83 -3.64 -4.59 -5.78
CA PRO A 83 -2.35 -4.37 -6.41
C PRO A 83 -1.37 -3.76 -5.41
N GLY A 84 -0.08 -4.01 -5.57
CA GLY A 84 0.93 -3.48 -4.66
C GLY A 84 2.29 -4.13 -4.85
N TYR A 85 3.25 -3.64 -4.07
CA TYR A 85 4.57 -4.23 -3.96
C TYR A 85 4.68 -4.95 -2.62
N TYR A 86 4.77 -6.25 -2.68
CA TYR A 86 4.75 -7.13 -1.52
C TYR A 86 6.13 -7.71 -1.24
N ARG A 87 6.35 -8.14 -0.02
CA ARG A 87 7.52 -8.93 0.35
C ARG A 87 7.05 -10.26 0.92
N ALA A 88 7.08 -11.28 0.05
CA ALA A 88 6.75 -12.64 0.43
C ALA A 88 7.90 -13.25 1.23
N LYS A 89 7.58 -14.09 2.21
CA LYS A 89 8.54 -14.69 3.14
C LYS A 89 8.23 -16.15 3.38
N LEU A 90 9.28 -16.97 3.43
CA LEU A 90 9.25 -18.30 4.00
C LEU A 90 9.74 -18.20 5.44
N VAL A 91 8.91 -18.63 6.38
CA VAL A 91 9.18 -18.49 7.83
C VAL A 91 9.17 -19.87 8.48
N ILE A 92 10.23 -20.21 9.21
CA ILE A 92 10.35 -21.44 9.98
C ILE A 92 10.26 -21.07 11.46
N GLY A 93 9.19 -21.49 12.12
CA GLY A 93 8.91 -21.06 13.48
C GLY A 93 8.74 -19.53 13.57
N LYS A 94 9.77 -18.84 14.05
CA LYS A 94 9.83 -17.36 14.14
C LYS A 94 10.89 -16.75 13.21
N GLN A 95 11.72 -17.56 12.55
CA GLN A 95 12.81 -17.09 11.71
C GLN A 95 12.38 -16.97 10.25
N ILE A 96 12.60 -15.80 9.63
CA ILE A 96 12.48 -15.62 8.17
C ILE A 96 13.74 -16.22 7.55
N VAL A 97 13.60 -17.34 6.82
CA VAL A 97 14.71 -18.03 6.17
C VAL A 97 14.91 -17.59 4.72
N LYS A 98 13.83 -17.18 4.04
CA LYS A 98 13.86 -16.62 2.68
C LYS A 98 12.83 -15.51 2.54
N GLN A 99 13.15 -14.55 1.67
CA GLN A 99 12.19 -13.55 1.25
C GLN A 99 12.51 -13.06 -0.16
N HIS A 100 11.49 -12.65 -0.89
CA HIS A 100 11.64 -11.96 -2.18
C HIS A 100 10.54 -10.94 -2.39
N ASN A 101 10.77 -10.05 -3.32
CA ASN A 101 9.81 -9.02 -3.68
C ASN A 101 8.85 -9.54 -4.76
N LEU A 102 7.59 -9.12 -4.66
CA LEU A 102 6.52 -9.49 -5.58
C LEU A 102 5.72 -8.25 -5.94
N LEU A 103 5.74 -7.86 -7.21
CA LEU A 103 4.88 -6.82 -7.74
C LEU A 103 3.59 -7.46 -8.28
N ILE A 104 2.45 -6.97 -7.80
CA ILE A 104 1.13 -7.23 -8.38
C ILE A 104 0.65 -5.93 -9.00
N PRO A 105 0.78 -5.76 -10.32
CA PRO A 105 0.37 -4.53 -11.00
C PRO A 105 -1.16 -4.40 -11.04
N SER A 106 -1.64 -3.17 -11.23
CA SER A 106 -3.07 -2.89 -11.30
C SER A 106 -3.66 -3.04 -12.70
N ASP A 107 -2.84 -3.07 -13.75
CA ASP A 107 -3.29 -3.06 -15.15
C ASP A 107 -4.24 -1.87 -15.43
N GLY A 108 -3.72 -0.65 -15.24
CA GLY A 108 -4.50 0.59 -15.21
C GLY A 108 -4.97 0.95 -13.80
N TRP A 109 -6.01 1.76 -13.70
CA TRP A 109 -6.61 2.13 -12.42
C TRP A 109 -7.46 1.00 -11.87
N HIS A 110 -7.08 0.52 -10.71
CA HIS A 110 -7.83 -0.44 -9.92
C HIS A 110 -8.71 0.29 -8.93
N VAL A 111 -10.02 0.03 -8.98
CA VAL A 111 -11.00 0.66 -8.09
C VAL A 111 -11.79 -0.38 -7.35
N ALA A 112 -11.88 -0.19 -6.05
CA ALA A 112 -12.63 -1.09 -5.17
C ALA A 112 -13.23 -0.33 -3.98
N VAL A 113 -14.34 -0.86 -3.47
CA VAL A 113 -14.80 -0.57 -2.11
C VAL A 113 -14.21 -1.64 -1.21
N LEU A 114 -13.53 -1.20 -0.14
CA LEU A 114 -12.98 -2.13 0.84
C LEU A 114 -14.12 -2.86 1.56
N TRP A 115 -14.10 -4.17 1.48
CA TRP A 115 -15.09 -5.07 2.05
C TRP A 115 -14.41 -6.31 2.61
N THR A 116 -15.01 -6.94 3.59
CA THR A 116 -14.48 -8.16 4.20
C THR A 116 -15.40 -9.33 3.85
N PRO A 117 -14.87 -10.48 3.42
CA PRO A 117 -13.43 -10.83 3.28
C PRO A 117 -12.78 -10.39 1.96
N VAL A 118 -13.56 -10.00 0.95
CA VAL A 118 -13.07 -9.66 -0.40
C VAL A 118 -13.56 -8.27 -0.79
N PRO A 119 -12.70 -7.38 -1.32
CA PRO A 119 -13.12 -6.08 -1.86
C PRO A 119 -14.15 -6.22 -2.99
N ILE A 120 -15.01 -5.22 -3.14
CA ILE A 120 -15.95 -5.14 -4.24
C ILE A 120 -15.33 -4.28 -5.34
N TYR A 121 -15.04 -4.91 -6.49
CA TYR A 121 -14.35 -4.26 -7.61
C TYR A 121 -15.31 -3.54 -8.55
N PHE A 122 -14.83 -2.45 -9.13
CA PHE A 122 -15.51 -1.67 -10.16
C PHE A 122 -14.72 -1.73 -11.46
N LYS A 123 -15.42 -1.75 -12.59
CA LYS A 123 -14.80 -1.74 -13.92
C LYS A 123 -14.44 -0.31 -14.33
N SER A 124 -13.53 -0.17 -15.31
CA SER A 124 -13.11 1.12 -15.85
C SER A 124 -14.27 2.01 -16.30
N ASP A 125 -15.28 1.42 -16.94
CA ASP A 125 -16.45 2.16 -17.45
C ASP A 125 -17.32 2.76 -16.32
N ASP A 126 -17.23 2.19 -15.11
CA ASP A 126 -17.97 2.67 -13.95
C ASP A 126 -17.29 3.89 -13.26
N ILE A 127 -15.99 4.11 -13.53
CA ILE A 127 -15.13 4.91 -12.63
C ILE A 127 -14.59 6.21 -13.23
N THR A 128 -14.66 6.39 -14.56
CA THR A 128 -14.16 7.60 -15.20
C THR A 128 -15.26 8.32 -15.94
N ARG A 129 -15.46 9.59 -15.61
CA ARG A 129 -16.47 10.42 -16.24
C ARG A 129 -15.96 11.83 -16.41
N LYS A 130 -15.97 12.34 -17.67
CA LYS A 130 -15.67 13.73 -17.98
C LYS A 130 -14.32 14.22 -17.41
N GLY A 131 -13.25 13.43 -17.60
CA GLY A 131 -11.92 13.81 -17.13
C GLY A 131 -11.75 13.73 -15.61
N VAL A 132 -12.47 12.87 -14.92
CA VAL A 132 -12.39 12.68 -13.46
C VAL A 132 -12.42 11.20 -13.13
N LEU A 133 -11.49 10.74 -12.34
CA LEU A 133 -11.56 9.42 -11.71
C LEU A 133 -12.41 9.51 -10.45
N GLY A 134 -13.51 8.76 -10.38
CA GLY A 134 -14.38 8.79 -9.21
C GLY A 134 -15.56 7.82 -9.30
N LEU A 135 -16.11 7.45 -8.15
CA LEU A 135 -17.36 6.72 -8.02
C LEU A 135 -18.45 7.62 -7.47
N SER A 136 -19.65 7.51 -8.03
CA SER A 136 -20.81 8.19 -7.46
C SER A 136 -21.45 7.33 -6.36
N ILE A 137 -22.26 7.97 -5.52
CA ILE A 137 -23.10 7.26 -4.52
C ILE A 137 -24.06 6.28 -5.20
N GLU A 138 -24.57 6.63 -6.37
CA GLU A 138 -25.46 5.80 -7.18
C GLU A 138 -24.76 4.51 -7.62
N ASP A 139 -23.49 4.59 -8.05
CA ASP A 139 -22.71 3.41 -8.45
C ASP A 139 -22.46 2.47 -7.27
N ILE A 140 -22.18 3.03 -6.10
CA ILE A 140 -22.02 2.26 -4.85
C ILE A 140 -23.34 1.57 -4.47
N LYS A 141 -24.47 2.29 -4.50
CA LYS A 141 -25.79 1.73 -4.19
C LYS A 141 -26.24 0.64 -5.17
N LYS A 142 -25.93 0.77 -6.47
CA LYS A 142 -26.20 -0.28 -7.48
C LYS A 142 -25.55 -1.62 -7.16
N ARG A 143 -24.46 -1.60 -6.36
CA ARG A 143 -23.80 -2.81 -5.88
C ARG A 143 -24.30 -3.29 -4.52
N ASN A 144 -25.44 -2.73 -4.02
CA ASN A 144 -26.01 -3.01 -2.71
C ASN A 144 -25.04 -2.74 -1.54
N ILE A 145 -24.12 -1.79 -1.70
CA ILE A 145 -23.19 -1.41 -0.65
C ILE A 145 -23.86 -0.34 0.20
N PRO A 146 -24.01 -0.55 1.52
CA PRO A 146 -24.60 0.44 2.41
C PRO A 146 -23.67 1.65 2.53
N VAL A 147 -24.26 2.85 2.50
CA VAL A 147 -23.53 4.12 2.68
C VAL A 147 -23.74 4.73 4.06
N GLN A 148 -24.57 4.09 4.89
CA GLN A 148 -24.87 4.43 6.27
C GLN A 148 -25.14 3.16 7.08
N PRO A 149 -24.92 3.09 8.41
CA PRO A 149 -24.41 4.18 9.28
C PRO A 149 -22.91 4.42 9.13
N GLN A 150 -22.17 3.45 8.56
CA GLN A 150 -20.74 3.59 8.29
C GLN A 150 -20.52 3.84 6.79
N PRO A 151 -19.76 4.88 6.43
CA PRO A 151 -19.45 5.13 5.03
C PRO A 151 -18.57 4.01 4.46
N PRO A 152 -18.72 3.67 3.17
CA PRO A 152 -17.78 2.79 2.52
C PRO A 152 -16.40 3.46 2.43
N THR A 153 -15.34 2.68 2.40
CA THR A 153 -14.01 3.16 2.03
C THR A 153 -13.77 2.81 0.56
N VAL A 154 -13.66 3.85 -0.27
CA VAL A 154 -13.35 3.71 -1.70
C VAL A 154 -11.85 3.81 -1.90
N LEU A 155 -11.30 2.85 -2.62
CA LEU A 155 -9.88 2.74 -2.94
C LEU A 155 -9.68 2.93 -4.45
N TYR A 156 -8.85 3.90 -4.85
CA TYR A 156 -8.29 3.99 -6.20
C TYR A 156 -6.80 3.70 -6.12
N ARG A 157 -6.30 2.80 -6.95
CA ARG A 157 -4.89 2.41 -6.92
C ARG A 157 -4.35 2.19 -8.32
N TYR A 158 -3.18 2.78 -8.58
CA TYR A 158 -2.41 2.58 -9.80
C TYR A 158 -1.03 2.09 -9.41
N VAL A 159 -0.69 0.87 -9.83
CA VAL A 159 0.57 0.19 -9.46
C VAL A 159 1.25 -0.38 -10.68
N ARG A 160 2.46 0.08 -10.94
CA ARG A 160 3.37 -0.42 -11.99
C ARG A 160 4.81 -0.03 -11.66
N GLU A 161 5.77 -0.55 -12.39
CA GLU A 161 7.11 0.02 -12.38
C GLU A 161 7.15 1.28 -13.26
N PHE A 162 7.80 2.32 -12.75
CA PHE A 162 8.04 3.56 -13.49
C PHE A 162 9.53 3.67 -13.82
N GLU A 163 9.85 4.04 -15.05
CA GLU A 163 11.23 4.24 -15.44
C GLU A 163 11.85 5.44 -14.71
N GLN A 164 13.00 5.20 -14.07
CA GLN A 164 13.84 6.24 -13.45
C GLN A 164 13.07 7.19 -12.49
N LEU A 165 12.04 6.69 -11.80
CA LEU A 165 11.31 7.44 -10.80
C LEU A 165 11.65 6.91 -9.40
N ASN A 166 12.58 7.60 -8.72
CA ASN A 166 13.05 7.23 -7.39
C ASN A 166 12.53 8.21 -6.33
N ALA A 167 12.10 7.68 -5.19
CA ALA A 167 11.55 8.47 -4.10
C ALA A 167 12.55 9.42 -3.42
N LYS A 168 13.85 9.33 -3.75
CA LYS A 168 14.86 10.27 -3.26
C LYS A 168 14.68 11.69 -3.80
N ASN A 169 14.20 11.80 -5.04
CA ASN A 169 14.06 13.07 -5.74
C ASN A 169 12.86 13.01 -6.68
N PHE A 170 11.76 13.60 -6.29
CA PHE A 170 10.54 13.68 -7.12
C PHE A 170 9.63 14.82 -6.67
N VAL A 171 8.73 15.18 -7.56
CA VAL A 171 7.56 16.00 -7.26
C VAL A 171 6.32 15.20 -7.64
N PHE A 172 5.42 15.05 -6.68
CA PHE A 172 4.10 14.46 -6.88
C PHE A 172 3.05 15.56 -6.75
N GLU A 173 2.14 15.63 -7.69
CA GLU A 173 1.04 16.59 -7.70
C GLU A 173 -0.27 15.87 -8.03
N THR A 174 -1.33 16.26 -7.33
CA THR A 174 -2.67 15.72 -7.57
C THR A 174 -3.71 16.72 -7.10
N ARG A 175 -4.94 16.56 -7.58
CA ARG A 175 -6.09 17.34 -7.14
C ARG A 175 -7.21 16.37 -6.79
N VAL A 176 -7.74 16.52 -5.59
CA VAL A 176 -8.74 15.62 -5.02
C VAL A 176 -9.94 16.37 -4.48
N ARG A 177 -11.08 15.68 -4.42
CA ARG A 177 -12.31 16.17 -3.82
C ARG A 177 -13.06 15.02 -3.17
N ASN A 178 -13.73 15.29 -2.05
CA ASN A 178 -14.69 14.39 -1.44
C ASN A 178 -15.92 15.17 -1.04
N ASP A 179 -16.99 15.07 -1.80
CA ASP A 179 -18.25 15.78 -1.60
C ASP A 179 -19.30 14.96 -0.81
N PHE A 180 -18.90 13.82 -0.25
CA PHE A 180 -19.77 13.01 0.58
C PHE A 180 -19.69 13.41 2.06
N GLU A 181 -20.69 14.13 2.55
CA GLU A 181 -20.73 14.72 3.90
C GLU A 181 -21.78 14.09 4.81
N LYS A 182 -22.44 12.99 4.40
CA LYS A 182 -23.60 12.45 5.13
C LYS A 182 -23.17 11.60 6.33
N GLY A 183 -23.85 11.81 7.45
CA GLY A 183 -23.72 10.98 8.65
C GLY A 183 -22.31 10.99 9.23
N SER A 184 -21.72 9.81 9.42
CA SER A 184 -20.37 9.63 9.97
C SER A 184 -19.25 10.11 9.06
N SER A 185 -19.54 10.43 7.79
CA SER A 185 -18.56 10.95 6.82
C SER A 185 -18.37 12.46 6.86
N ALA A 186 -18.90 13.17 7.85
CA ALA A 186 -18.75 14.62 7.98
C ALA A 186 -17.27 15.08 7.97
N CYS A 187 -16.35 14.22 8.30
CA CYS A 187 -14.90 14.49 8.27
C CYS A 187 -14.27 14.33 6.88
N GLN A 188 -14.93 13.65 5.95
CA GLN A 188 -14.51 13.50 4.56
C GLN A 188 -13.05 13.03 4.42
N TYR A 189 -12.60 12.11 5.27
CA TYR A 189 -11.21 11.68 5.29
C TYR A 189 -10.73 11.19 3.93
N ILE A 190 -9.56 11.69 3.51
CA ILE A 190 -8.82 11.23 2.35
C ILE A 190 -7.41 10.83 2.81
N ARG A 191 -6.92 9.72 2.32
CA ARG A 191 -5.53 9.30 2.46
C ARG A 191 -4.93 9.10 1.08
N ILE A 192 -3.89 9.86 0.77
CA ILE A 192 -3.13 9.76 -0.47
C ILE A 192 -1.81 9.08 -0.16
N MET A 193 -1.48 8.01 -0.89
CA MET A 193 -0.24 7.29 -0.67
C MET A 193 0.59 7.24 -1.95
N VAL A 194 1.85 7.67 -1.85
CA VAL A 194 2.88 7.37 -2.87
C VAL A 194 3.55 6.07 -2.45
N LEU A 195 3.43 5.04 -3.27
CA LEU A 195 3.89 3.68 -2.99
C LEU A 195 5.30 3.48 -3.53
N CYS A 196 6.19 2.94 -2.72
CA CYS A 196 7.57 2.61 -3.09
C CYS A 196 7.85 1.12 -2.82
N LYS A 197 8.96 0.59 -3.36
CA LYS A 197 9.31 -0.85 -3.22
C LYS A 197 9.46 -1.31 -1.76
N ASN A 198 9.83 -0.45 -0.84
CA ASN A 198 10.02 -0.81 0.58
C ASN A 198 9.51 0.24 1.58
N GLN A 199 8.97 1.33 1.09
CA GLN A 199 8.49 2.45 1.88
C GLN A 199 7.24 3.04 1.22
N TYR A 200 6.60 3.99 1.86
CA TYR A 200 5.51 4.79 1.29
C TYR A 200 5.49 6.18 1.92
N PHE A 201 4.77 7.08 1.30
CA PHE A 201 4.38 8.36 1.86
C PHE A 201 2.86 8.33 2.02
N SER A 202 2.35 8.66 3.19
CA SER A 202 0.92 8.75 3.48
C SER A 202 0.58 10.17 3.85
N ILE A 203 -0.22 10.83 3.04
CA ILE A 203 -0.63 12.23 3.16
C ILE A 203 -2.12 12.23 3.50
N PRO A 204 -2.51 12.61 4.73
CA PRO A 204 -3.89 12.66 5.14
C PRO A 204 -4.53 14.00 4.78
N LEU A 205 -5.83 14.01 4.53
CA LEU A 205 -6.67 15.21 4.47
C LEU A 205 -7.96 14.98 5.25
N SER A 206 -8.54 16.04 5.78
CA SER A 206 -9.88 16.01 6.38
C SER A 206 -10.58 17.35 6.24
N ALA A 207 -11.89 17.38 6.52
CA ALA A 207 -12.57 18.64 6.81
C ALA A 207 -11.88 19.36 7.99
N LYS A 208 -11.88 20.70 7.97
CA LYS A 208 -11.13 21.54 8.95
C LYS A 208 -11.39 21.21 10.41
N GLY A 209 -12.62 20.79 10.76
CA GLY A 209 -12.96 20.40 12.13
C GLY A 209 -12.47 19.03 12.58
N CYS A 210 -11.88 18.24 11.70
CA CYS A 210 -11.56 16.82 11.93
C CYS A 210 -10.05 16.50 11.97
N ILE A 211 -9.20 17.52 11.98
CA ILE A 211 -7.74 17.36 11.92
C ILE A 211 -7.14 16.54 13.08
N GLY A 212 -7.80 16.53 14.26
CA GLY A 212 -7.26 15.88 15.47
C GLY A 212 -7.07 14.36 15.39
N LYS A 213 -7.60 13.70 14.34
CA LYS A 213 -7.41 12.27 14.09
C LYS A 213 -6.41 11.97 12.97
N LEU A 214 -5.78 13.02 12.39
CA LEU A 214 -4.85 12.83 11.29
C LEU A 214 -3.52 12.26 11.77
N ASP A 215 -3.00 11.36 10.95
CA ASP A 215 -1.64 10.81 11.04
C ASP A 215 -1.01 10.83 9.65
N LEU A 216 0.27 11.13 9.58
CA LEU A 216 1.06 11.04 8.35
C LEU A 216 2.26 10.13 8.54
N TYR A 217 2.70 9.54 7.44
CA TYR A 217 3.90 8.72 7.38
C TYR A 217 4.73 9.10 6.15
N LEU A 218 6.00 9.43 6.35
CA LEU A 218 6.90 9.89 5.28
C LEU A 218 8.19 9.06 5.31
N ALA A 219 8.13 7.86 4.72
CA ALA A 219 9.28 6.95 4.61
C ALA A 219 10.05 6.78 5.96
N GLY A 220 9.32 6.45 7.03
CA GLY A 220 9.86 6.22 8.38
C GLY A 220 9.75 7.41 9.34
N HIS A 221 9.35 8.59 8.85
CA HIS A 221 8.96 9.70 9.72
C HIS A 221 7.46 9.65 9.98
N GLU A 222 7.06 9.61 11.24
CA GLU A 222 5.67 9.58 11.68
C GLU A 222 5.31 10.89 12.39
N ALA A 223 4.09 11.39 12.14
CA ALA A 223 3.54 12.51 12.88
C ALA A 223 2.03 12.34 13.06
N GLU A 224 1.57 12.55 14.28
CA GLU A 224 0.16 12.50 14.66
C GLU A 224 -0.32 13.89 15.10
N ALA A 225 -1.54 14.25 14.75
CA ALA A 225 -2.15 15.53 15.12
C ALA A 225 -2.23 15.77 16.63
N LYS A 226 -2.15 14.69 17.44
CA LYS A 226 -2.09 14.80 18.91
C LYS A 226 -0.79 15.43 19.42
N THR A 227 0.29 15.32 18.67
CA THR A 227 1.64 15.73 19.08
C THR A 227 2.31 16.71 18.13
N LYS A 228 1.78 16.88 16.92
CA LYS A 228 2.29 17.75 15.88
C LYS A 228 1.17 18.59 15.29
N ASP A 229 1.50 19.80 14.85
CA ASP A 229 0.54 20.65 14.12
C ASP A 229 0.33 20.11 12.70
N LEU A 230 -0.85 19.52 12.47
CA LEU A 230 -1.33 19.06 11.19
C LEU A 230 -2.53 19.89 10.70
N SER A 231 -2.75 21.10 11.22
CA SER A 231 -3.90 21.94 10.91
C SER A 231 -4.01 22.29 9.43
N ASN A 232 -2.89 22.45 8.73
CA ASN A 232 -2.87 22.76 7.30
C ASN A 232 -3.28 21.59 6.37
N PHE A 233 -3.53 20.38 6.92
CA PHE A 233 -4.15 19.26 6.18
C PHE A 233 -5.69 19.31 6.24
N GLY A 234 -6.26 20.24 6.98
CA GLY A 234 -7.70 20.51 7.00
C GLY A 234 -8.11 21.45 5.87
N ALA A 235 -9.04 21.01 5.01
CA ALA A 235 -9.53 21.79 3.87
C ALA A 235 -11.05 21.70 3.70
N ASP A 236 -11.63 22.52 2.83
CA ASP A 236 -12.98 22.35 2.32
C ASP A 236 -12.95 21.32 1.20
N LEU A 237 -13.14 20.05 1.56
CA LEU A 237 -13.01 18.91 0.64
C LEU A 237 -14.21 18.75 -0.29
N SER A 238 -15.30 19.50 -0.09
CA SER A 238 -16.38 19.61 -1.08
C SER A 238 -15.93 20.28 -2.37
N LYS A 239 -14.80 21.00 -2.32
CA LYS A 239 -14.13 21.65 -3.44
C LYS A 239 -12.88 20.87 -3.84
N TRP A 240 -12.38 21.16 -5.04
CA TRP A 240 -11.10 20.64 -5.49
C TRP A 240 -9.94 21.20 -4.65
N VAL A 241 -9.12 20.31 -4.13
CA VAL A 241 -7.95 20.63 -3.29
C VAL A 241 -6.69 20.11 -3.97
N ASP A 242 -5.77 21.02 -4.28
CA ASP A 242 -4.44 20.68 -4.78
C ASP A 242 -3.56 20.15 -3.65
N VAL A 243 -2.89 19.04 -3.90
CA VAL A 243 -1.91 18.43 -3.01
C VAL A 243 -0.60 18.25 -3.76
N ARG A 244 0.50 18.68 -3.15
CA ARG A 244 1.85 18.51 -3.69
C ARG A 244 2.79 17.96 -2.64
N CYS A 245 3.55 16.95 -3.03
CA CYS A 245 4.66 16.39 -2.26
C CYS A 245 5.95 16.58 -3.03
N GLU A 246 6.90 17.29 -2.46
CA GLU A 246 8.23 17.47 -3.04
C GLU A 246 9.28 16.81 -2.16
N VAL A 247 10.11 15.96 -2.74
CA VAL A 247 11.20 15.30 -2.06
C VAL A 247 12.52 15.65 -2.73
N ARG A 248 13.45 16.19 -1.92
CA ARG A 248 14.84 16.50 -2.32
C ARG A 248 15.79 15.95 -1.28
N ASN A 249 16.53 14.90 -1.61
CA ASN A 249 17.57 14.32 -0.73
C ASN A 249 17.08 14.11 0.72
N LYS A 250 15.98 13.39 0.91
CA LYS A 250 15.33 13.11 2.21
C LYS A 250 14.50 14.24 2.81
N ARG A 251 14.63 15.48 2.36
CA ARG A 251 13.74 16.56 2.78
C ARG A 251 12.41 16.39 2.04
N VAL A 252 11.36 16.21 2.79
CA VAL A 252 9.98 16.07 2.30
C VAL A 252 9.23 17.34 2.64
N GLN A 253 8.63 17.98 1.66
CA GLN A 253 7.75 19.13 1.82
C GLN A 253 6.37 18.81 1.26
N LEU A 254 5.34 19.03 2.08
CA LEU A 254 3.95 18.82 1.70
C LEU A 254 3.23 20.15 1.62
N PHE A 255 2.42 20.29 0.57
CA PHE A 255 1.60 21.48 0.33
C PHE A 255 0.15 21.05 0.10
N VAL A 256 -0.78 21.79 0.71
CA VAL A 256 -2.23 21.61 0.57
C VAL A 256 -2.85 22.96 0.23
N ALA A 257 -3.66 23.00 -0.84
CA ALA A 257 -4.29 24.24 -1.34
C ALA A 257 -3.25 25.39 -1.49
N GLY A 258 -2.06 25.09 -2.03
CA GLY A 258 -0.98 26.03 -2.26
C GLY A 258 -0.19 26.46 -1.02
N LYS A 259 -0.56 26.02 0.19
CA LYS A 259 0.14 26.34 1.44
C LYS A 259 1.02 25.19 1.88
N LYS A 260 2.22 25.49 2.40
CA LYS A 260 3.06 24.48 3.01
C LYS A 260 2.36 23.92 4.26
N ALA A 261 2.03 22.62 4.21
CA ALA A 261 1.31 21.95 5.28
C ALA A 261 2.27 21.27 6.26
N TYR A 262 3.38 20.70 5.76
CA TYR A 262 4.35 20.02 6.62
C TYR A 262 5.73 19.95 5.96
N GLU A 263 6.76 19.79 6.80
CA GLU A 263 8.12 19.52 6.35
C GLU A 263 8.83 18.58 7.33
N ALA A 264 9.53 17.59 6.80
CA ALA A 264 10.33 16.66 7.60
C ALA A 264 11.53 16.12 6.83
N ILE A 265 12.46 15.52 7.57
CA ILE A 265 13.52 14.70 7.02
C ILE A 265 13.12 13.23 7.19
N ALA A 266 12.98 12.51 6.08
CA ALA A 266 12.68 11.09 6.12
C ALA A 266 13.93 10.29 6.54
N PRO A 267 13.84 9.44 7.58
CA PRO A 267 15.02 8.73 8.10
C PRO A 267 15.47 7.58 7.21
N ASN A 268 14.52 6.87 6.58
CA ASN A 268 14.81 5.65 5.85
C ASN A 268 15.46 5.89 4.48
N ALA A 269 16.04 4.83 3.93
CA ALA A 269 16.53 4.83 2.57
C ALA A 269 15.35 4.81 1.59
N PHE A 270 15.49 5.55 0.50
CA PHE A 270 14.48 5.61 -0.56
C PHE A 270 14.73 4.54 -1.62
N THR A 271 13.65 4.08 -2.22
CA THR A 271 13.62 3.15 -3.35
C THR A 271 12.76 3.72 -4.47
N ASP A 272 12.59 2.96 -5.54
CA ASP A 272 11.76 3.38 -6.65
C ASP A 272 10.30 3.48 -6.25
N ILE A 273 9.62 4.46 -6.82
CA ILE A 273 8.17 4.62 -6.73
C ILE A 273 7.54 3.57 -7.65
N VAL A 274 6.52 2.90 -7.16
CA VAL A 274 5.79 1.84 -7.88
C VAL A 274 4.29 2.12 -7.96
N GLY A 275 3.82 3.27 -7.52
CA GLY A 275 2.40 3.59 -7.67
C GLY A 275 1.91 4.71 -6.77
N VAL A 276 0.61 4.91 -6.90
CA VAL A 276 -0.17 5.83 -6.08
C VAL A 276 -1.46 5.14 -5.63
N SER A 277 -1.92 5.49 -4.45
CA SER A 277 -3.19 5.01 -3.89
C SER A 277 -3.94 6.15 -3.25
N TYR A 278 -5.25 6.18 -3.46
CA TYR A 278 -6.17 7.08 -2.79
C TYR A 278 -7.19 6.25 -2.01
N GLU A 279 -7.44 6.62 -0.77
CA GLU A 279 -8.49 6.07 0.05
C GLU A 279 -9.43 7.20 0.45
N PHE A 280 -10.72 7.06 0.17
CA PHE A 280 -11.75 8.03 0.48
C PHE A 280 -12.77 7.42 1.44
N GLU A 281 -13.09 8.13 2.49
CA GLU A 281 -14.24 7.81 3.33
C GLU A 281 -15.51 8.31 2.64
N GLY A 282 -16.39 7.40 2.25
CA GLY A 282 -17.59 7.69 1.47
C GLY A 282 -17.34 7.55 -0.02
N THR A 283 -17.37 8.67 -0.73
CA THR A 283 -16.98 8.78 -2.15
C THR A 283 -15.88 9.80 -2.30
N GLY A 284 -15.21 9.79 -3.45
CA GLY A 284 -14.20 10.78 -3.73
C GLY A 284 -13.81 10.79 -5.19
N SER A 285 -13.14 11.85 -5.59
CA SER A 285 -12.74 12.08 -6.97
C SER A 285 -11.31 12.58 -7.05
N VAL A 286 -10.63 12.19 -8.14
CA VAL A 286 -9.29 12.66 -8.51
C VAL A 286 -9.38 13.30 -9.88
N ASP A 287 -8.90 14.54 -10.01
CA ASP A 287 -8.91 15.32 -11.26
C ASP A 287 -7.70 15.04 -12.12
N PHE A 288 -6.53 14.93 -11.49
CA PHE A 288 -5.30 14.51 -12.13
C PHE A 288 -4.31 13.93 -11.12
N VAL A 289 -3.35 13.19 -11.64
CA VAL A 289 -2.15 12.73 -10.92
C VAL A 289 -0.92 12.96 -11.79
N ARG A 290 0.16 13.47 -11.19
CA ARG A 290 1.41 13.72 -11.90
C ARG A 290 2.62 13.40 -11.04
N PHE A 291 3.59 12.72 -11.63
CA PHE A 291 4.93 12.54 -11.07
C PHE A 291 5.95 13.20 -12.00
N ASN A 292 6.70 14.13 -11.46
CA ASN A 292 7.81 14.80 -12.17
C ASN A 292 9.16 14.43 -11.52
N ARG A 293 10.19 14.34 -12.33
CA ARG A 293 11.58 14.35 -11.87
C ARG A 293 12.00 15.78 -11.49
N LEU A 294 13.09 15.93 -10.74
CA LEU A 294 13.54 17.27 -10.34
C LEU A 294 14.08 18.13 -11.49
N ASP A 295 14.41 17.53 -12.63
CA ASP A 295 14.76 18.23 -13.85
C ASP A 295 13.54 18.83 -14.59
N GLY A 296 12.34 18.60 -14.05
CA GLY A 296 11.08 19.08 -14.61
C GLY A 296 10.44 18.12 -15.62
N THR A 297 11.09 17.00 -15.96
CA THR A 297 10.51 16.03 -16.88
C THR A 297 9.40 15.23 -16.19
N THR A 298 8.29 15.01 -16.90
CA THR A 298 7.17 14.20 -16.41
C THR A 298 7.50 12.71 -16.55
N ALA A 299 7.45 11.99 -15.43
CA ALA A 299 7.63 10.55 -15.41
C ALA A 299 6.30 9.80 -15.61
N PHE A 300 5.21 10.37 -15.12
CA PHE A 300 3.85 9.86 -15.27
C PHE A 300 2.85 11.00 -15.09
N GLU A 301 1.84 11.01 -15.92
CA GLU A 301 0.69 11.91 -15.79
C GLU A 301 -0.56 11.19 -16.28
N ASP A 302 -1.66 11.38 -15.54
CA ASP A 302 -3.00 10.99 -15.94
C ASP A 302 -3.98 12.10 -15.55
N ASN A 303 -4.70 12.61 -16.53
CA ASN A 303 -5.71 13.66 -16.35
C ASN A 303 -7.14 13.15 -16.64
N PHE A 304 -7.28 11.83 -16.83
CA PHE A 304 -8.54 11.13 -17.03
C PHE A 304 -9.40 11.62 -18.21
N ASN A 305 -8.81 12.34 -19.17
CA ASN A 305 -9.52 12.92 -20.32
C ASN A 305 -9.67 11.96 -21.50
N SER A 306 -8.88 10.88 -21.52
CA SER A 306 -8.91 9.87 -22.58
C SER A 306 -9.30 8.50 -22.05
N PRO A 307 -10.24 7.78 -22.71
CA PRO A 307 -10.49 6.37 -22.41
C PRO A 307 -9.27 5.47 -22.68
N GLU A 308 -8.30 5.93 -23.49
CA GLU A 308 -7.09 5.19 -23.85
C GLU A 308 -6.07 5.14 -22.71
N ASP A 309 -6.13 6.05 -21.73
CA ASP A 309 -5.24 6.08 -20.58
C ASP A 309 -5.42 4.84 -19.66
N PHE A 310 -6.46 4.05 -19.87
CA PHE A 310 -6.75 2.84 -19.12
C PHE A 310 -6.23 1.53 -19.77
N ASN A 311 -5.81 1.56 -21.06
CA ASN A 311 -5.54 0.33 -21.82
C ASN A 311 -4.30 0.36 -22.74
N THR A 312 -3.39 1.33 -22.65
CA THR A 312 -2.38 1.56 -23.69
C THR A 312 -1.24 0.54 -23.77
N GLU A 313 -1.08 -0.41 -22.85
CA GLU A 313 -0.04 -1.45 -22.95
C GLU A 313 -0.54 -2.84 -23.35
N ALA A 314 -1.82 -3.15 -23.17
CA ALA A 314 -2.36 -4.46 -23.54
C ALA A 314 -2.38 -4.69 -25.08
N GLN A 315 -2.25 -3.65 -25.88
CA GLN A 315 -2.26 -3.72 -27.35
C GLN A 315 -0.87 -3.70 -28.01
N ARG A 316 0.22 -3.52 -27.27
CA ARG A 316 1.59 -3.49 -27.84
C ARG A 316 2.34 -4.82 -27.79
N ILE A 317 1.75 -5.87 -27.28
CA ILE A 317 2.29 -7.22 -27.36
C ILE A 317 1.34 -8.06 -28.22
N LYS A 318 1.46 -7.88 -29.53
CA LYS A 318 1.10 -8.88 -30.55
C LYS A 318 2.36 -9.28 -31.28
#